data_775491a1cb1957ccfa0f3f642d07acbb
#
_entry.id   775491a1cb1957ccfa0f3f642d07acbb
#
_cell.length_a   1.000
_cell.length_b   1.000
_cell.length_c   1.000
_cell.angle_alpha   90.00
_cell.angle_beta   90.00
_cell.angle_gamma   90.00
#
_symmetry.space_group_name_H-M   'P 1'
#
loop_
_entity.id
_entity.type
_entity.pdbx_description
1 polymer ?
#
loop_
_entity_poly.entity_id
_entity_poly.type
_entity_poly.pdbx_seq_one_letter_code
_entity_poly.pdbx_strand_id
1 'polypeptide(L)'
;ALTTEFPVTTRSVVADSVFAKTSTGYVGRFTDPLFGYYEASFLTELNCIDNFKFPEKYDFDKKTGILTEDTVAGVRFVVFYSTWFGDSLNACRMSAYQLQKELERNRYTNIDPAEYYDKLNPILLGRRAYTAYDTSVTDEERNATDSYGNKTYYPSVTFTLDKETYGNKWLKLSKEHPEYFKNSKAFIENVFKGVYIKSDYGDGTVLYVDRVDLQMKYQFYVIDTATNVPYKRKQAGFENEDSTAHTWRTEFASTKEVIQANQFLNSDKIQKLAAEDEHTYIKSPAGIFTEAELPYDDIYQKLANDTLNAVKLTFTNYNKQDSPYEFSMSAPSNVLLLRKVDFKSFFEENKLPDNITSYTVKHNNVATNQYTFNNIARLVTTCIQGKDAAMKKAKEEAGDKWNQEEWEKDWRTVYLIPVSITYDTTSSSTSSTMTGIQNDLQPGYAMLKGGPKGEALKLEVTYTTFNK
;
A
#
# COMPACT_ATOMS: atom_id res chain seq x y z
N ALA A 1 -41.17 -12.57 -14.52
CA ALA A 1 -39.94 -12.99 -13.87
C ALA A 1 -40.28 -13.71 -12.56
N LEU A 2 -39.65 -14.82 -12.31
CA LEU A 2 -39.76 -15.60 -11.10
C LEU A 2 -38.53 -15.41 -10.22
N THR A 3 -38.66 -15.68 -8.92
CA THR A 3 -37.55 -15.57 -7.96
C THR A 3 -37.43 -16.87 -7.18
N THR A 4 -36.20 -17.32 -6.99
CA THR A 4 -35.89 -18.48 -6.15
C THR A 4 -34.60 -18.20 -5.35
N GLU A 5 -34.36 -18.95 -4.29
CA GLU A 5 -33.19 -18.79 -3.43
C GLU A 5 -32.38 -20.08 -3.36
N PHE A 6 -31.06 -19.89 -3.27
CA PHE A 6 -30.13 -21.01 -3.03
C PHE A 6 -29.25 -20.66 -1.83
N PRO A 7 -28.94 -21.60 -0.94
CA PRO A 7 -28.06 -21.35 0.17
C PRO A 7 -26.60 -21.20 -0.30
N VAL A 8 -25.89 -20.28 0.32
CA VAL A 8 -24.45 -20.06 0.09
C VAL A 8 -23.72 -20.24 1.41
N THR A 9 -22.83 -21.22 1.42
CA THR A 9 -21.95 -21.49 2.56
C THR A 9 -20.71 -20.61 2.48
N THR A 10 -20.35 -20.01 3.61
CA THR A 10 -19.19 -19.15 3.72
C THR A 10 -18.23 -19.66 4.78
N ARG A 11 -16.96 -19.29 4.66
CA ARG A 11 -15.91 -19.59 5.61
C ARG A 11 -14.81 -18.53 5.55
N SER A 12 -14.20 -18.27 6.69
CA SER A 12 -13.00 -17.42 6.74
C SER A 12 -11.79 -18.19 6.23
N VAL A 13 -10.91 -17.47 5.53
CA VAL A 13 -9.64 -17.99 5.02
C VAL A 13 -8.52 -17.04 5.48
N VAL A 14 -7.48 -17.61 6.07
CA VAL A 14 -6.30 -16.82 6.44
C VAL A 14 -5.54 -16.38 5.18
N ALA A 15 -5.30 -15.09 5.09
CA ALA A 15 -4.52 -14.48 4.02
C ALA A 15 -3.22 -13.91 4.61
N ASP A 16 -2.21 -14.76 4.79
CA ASP A 16 -0.93 -14.40 5.43
C ASP A 16 -0.17 -13.33 4.66
N SER A 17 -0.33 -13.31 3.35
CA SER A 17 0.27 -12.30 2.49
C SER A 17 -0.66 -11.94 1.36
N VAL A 18 -0.59 -10.69 0.95
CA VAL A 18 -1.32 -10.17 -0.21
C VAL A 18 -0.34 -9.48 -1.14
N PHE A 19 -0.68 -9.48 -2.44
CA PHE A 19 0.07 -8.71 -3.43
C PHE A 19 -0.37 -7.26 -3.37
N ALA A 20 0.59 -6.34 -3.25
CA ALA A 20 0.32 -4.92 -3.26
C ALA A 20 1.45 -4.14 -3.93
N LYS A 21 1.14 -3.52 -5.05
CA LYS A 21 2.03 -2.60 -5.75
C LYS A 21 1.63 -1.18 -5.36
N THR A 22 2.29 -0.62 -4.36
CA THR A 22 1.99 0.72 -3.85
C THR A 22 3.26 1.51 -3.63
N SER A 23 3.15 2.84 -3.74
CA SER A 23 4.19 3.79 -3.36
C SER A 23 4.03 4.30 -1.93
N THR A 24 3.00 3.86 -1.21
CA THR A 24 2.80 4.20 0.21
C THR A 24 3.53 3.19 1.10
N GLY A 25 4.30 3.68 2.04
CA GLY A 25 4.92 2.88 3.10
C GLY A 25 4.06 2.94 4.36
N TYR A 26 4.01 1.83 5.09
CA TYR A 26 3.29 1.74 6.37
C TYR A 26 4.28 1.42 7.46
N VAL A 27 4.26 2.19 8.54
CA VAL A 27 5.16 1.96 9.69
C VAL A 27 4.44 2.24 11.00
N GLY A 28 4.51 1.28 11.90
CA GLY A 28 3.92 1.37 13.24
C GLY A 28 3.41 0.04 13.74
N ARG A 29 2.76 0.09 14.91
CA ARG A 29 2.14 -1.05 15.56
C ARG A 29 0.79 -0.63 16.12
N PHE A 30 -0.17 -1.53 16.04
CA PHE A 30 -1.49 -1.36 16.62
C PHE A 30 -1.97 -2.68 17.21
N THR A 31 -2.56 -2.63 18.41
CA THR A 31 -3.17 -3.81 19.03
C THR A 31 -4.68 -3.63 19.08
N ASP A 32 -5.39 -4.51 18.37
CA ASP A 32 -6.84 -4.60 18.38
C ASP A 32 -7.30 -5.59 19.46
N PRO A 33 -8.40 -5.29 20.19
CA PRO A 33 -8.91 -6.21 21.21
C PRO A 33 -9.29 -7.59 20.68
N LEU A 34 -9.78 -7.67 19.44
CA LEU A 34 -10.23 -8.92 18.83
C LEU A 34 -9.11 -9.63 18.07
N PHE A 35 -8.40 -8.91 17.20
CA PHE A 35 -7.40 -9.49 16.30
C PHE A 35 -5.99 -9.53 16.88
N GLY A 36 -5.76 -8.86 18.03
CA GLY A 36 -4.42 -8.74 18.58
C GLY A 36 -3.60 -7.69 17.82
N TYR A 37 -2.27 -7.80 17.90
CA TYR A 37 -1.39 -6.82 17.27
C TYR A 37 -1.27 -7.06 15.77
N TYR A 38 -0.97 -5.98 15.07
CA TYR A 38 -0.27 -6.04 13.80
C TYR A 38 0.85 -5.00 13.77
N GLU A 39 1.90 -5.30 13.03
CA GLU A 39 3.04 -4.40 12.81
C GLU A 39 3.22 -4.17 11.33
N ALA A 40 3.49 -2.93 10.98
CA ALA A 40 3.79 -2.50 9.63
C ALA A 40 5.22 -1.96 9.56
N SER A 41 5.93 -2.35 8.55
CA SER A 41 7.25 -1.83 8.19
C SER A 41 7.40 -1.84 6.67
N PHE A 42 8.37 -1.11 6.15
CA PHE A 42 8.57 -1.10 4.70
C PHE A 42 10.02 -0.94 4.32
N LEU A 43 10.32 -1.41 3.11
CA LEU A 43 11.61 -1.29 2.46
C LEU A 43 11.43 -0.51 1.17
N THR A 44 12.37 0.36 0.85
CA THR A 44 12.32 1.13 -0.39
C THR A 44 13.70 1.43 -0.91
N GLU A 45 13.82 1.38 -2.23
CA GLU A 45 14.95 1.95 -2.94
C GLU A 45 14.76 3.47 -3.08
N LEU A 46 15.83 4.18 -3.42
CA LEU A 46 15.78 5.60 -3.76
C LEU A 46 16.08 5.79 -5.23
N ASN A 47 15.34 6.69 -5.86
CA ASN A 47 15.50 7.05 -7.26
C ASN A 47 16.69 7.98 -7.45
N CYS A 48 17.48 7.73 -8.49
CA CYS A 48 18.44 8.67 -9.04
C CYS A 48 17.97 9.05 -10.45
N ILE A 49 17.74 10.31 -10.69
CA ILE A 49 17.29 10.79 -11.99
C ILE A 49 18.33 10.49 -13.07
N ASP A 50 17.86 10.32 -14.31
CA ASP A 50 18.75 10.02 -15.43
C ASP A 50 19.79 11.15 -15.63
N ASN A 51 21.04 10.73 -15.84
CA ASN A 51 22.18 11.66 -16.02
C ASN A 51 22.35 12.66 -14.87
N PHE A 52 22.13 12.20 -13.65
CA PHE A 52 22.27 13.02 -12.46
C PHE A 52 23.70 13.55 -12.32
N LYS A 53 23.80 14.85 -11.97
CA LYS A 53 25.06 15.49 -11.63
C LYS A 53 24.91 16.33 -10.37
N PHE A 54 25.87 16.22 -9.46
CA PHE A 54 25.95 17.12 -8.32
C PHE A 54 26.29 18.54 -8.75
N PRO A 55 25.86 19.57 -7.99
CA PRO A 55 26.35 20.92 -8.21
C PRO A 55 27.87 20.98 -8.07
N GLU A 56 28.51 21.77 -8.90
CA GLU A 56 29.96 21.92 -8.90
C GLU A 56 30.41 23.17 -8.09
N LYS A 57 31.63 23.12 -7.54
CA LYS A 57 32.27 24.25 -6.93
C LYS A 57 32.44 25.38 -7.94
N TYR A 58 32.20 26.60 -7.51
CA TYR A 58 32.32 27.75 -8.39
C TYR A 58 33.79 27.98 -8.79
N ASP A 59 34.03 28.03 -10.08
CA ASP A 59 35.32 28.40 -10.68
C ASP A 59 35.27 29.85 -11.14
N PHE A 60 36.06 30.72 -10.46
CA PHE A 60 36.07 32.16 -10.73
C PHE A 60 36.68 32.49 -12.11
N ASP A 61 37.55 31.65 -12.64
CA ASP A 61 38.18 31.87 -13.93
C ASP A 61 37.23 31.51 -15.09
N LYS A 62 36.56 30.36 -14.97
CA LYS A 62 35.62 29.90 -15.98
C LYS A 62 34.20 30.41 -15.80
N LYS A 63 33.90 31.00 -14.63
CA LYS A 63 32.56 31.45 -14.24
C LYS A 63 31.50 30.35 -14.32
N THR A 64 31.87 29.16 -13.90
CA THR A 64 30.99 27.96 -13.87
C THR A 64 30.86 27.43 -12.44
N GLY A 65 29.82 26.64 -12.19
CA GLY A 65 29.56 26.10 -10.88
C GLY A 65 28.77 27.04 -9.98
N ILE A 66 28.43 26.61 -8.80
CA ILE A 66 27.65 27.39 -7.83
C ILE A 66 28.04 27.16 -6.37
N LEU A 67 28.69 26.05 -6.04
CA LEU A 67 29.05 25.73 -4.65
C LEU A 67 30.22 26.61 -4.16
N THR A 68 30.16 26.97 -2.89
CA THR A 68 31.28 27.68 -2.26
C THR A 68 32.47 26.74 -1.97
N GLU A 69 32.17 25.46 -1.71
CA GLU A 69 33.16 24.45 -1.37
C GLU A 69 32.77 23.09 -2.01
N ASP A 70 33.72 22.17 -2.13
CA ASP A 70 33.51 20.80 -2.60
C ASP A 70 33.00 19.87 -1.51
N THR A 71 32.20 20.38 -0.58
CA THR A 71 31.67 19.64 0.55
C THR A 71 30.19 19.96 0.76
N VAL A 72 29.44 18.95 1.25
CA VAL A 72 28.06 19.17 1.67
C VAL A 72 28.04 19.86 3.05
N ALA A 73 27.06 20.72 3.27
CA ALA A 73 26.84 21.34 4.57
C ALA A 73 26.11 20.40 5.53
N GLY A 74 25.32 19.49 5.02
CA GLY A 74 24.61 18.49 5.81
C GLY A 74 23.86 17.49 4.94
N VAL A 75 23.49 16.37 5.55
CA VAL A 75 22.68 15.31 4.94
C VAL A 75 21.59 14.93 5.92
N ARG A 76 20.38 14.76 5.43
CA ARG A 76 19.26 14.25 6.21
C ARG A 76 18.44 13.23 5.44
N PHE A 77 17.81 12.34 6.18
CA PHE A 77 16.84 11.38 5.67
C PHE A 77 15.47 11.74 6.22
N VAL A 78 14.49 11.96 5.35
CA VAL A 78 13.17 12.50 5.71
C VAL A 78 12.09 11.52 5.33
N VAL A 79 11.26 11.16 6.30
CA VAL A 79 10.09 10.30 6.12
C VAL A 79 8.85 11.19 6.15
N PHE A 80 8.24 11.43 4.99
CA PHE A 80 7.05 12.28 4.86
C PHE A 80 5.77 11.45 4.96
N TYR A 81 4.83 11.94 5.73
CA TYR A 81 3.50 11.34 5.84
C TYR A 81 2.43 12.43 5.92
N SER A 82 1.23 12.16 5.44
CA SER A 82 0.10 13.09 5.53
C SER A 82 -1.00 12.56 6.43
N THR A 83 -1.12 11.24 6.52
CA THR A 83 -2.17 10.56 7.27
C THR A 83 -1.60 9.39 8.08
N TRP A 84 -2.40 8.91 9.01
CA TRP A 84 -2.07 7.77 9.86
C TRP A 84 -3.34 7.10 10.37
N PHE A 85 -3.19 5.92 10.90
CA PHE A 85 -4.23 5.23 11.66
C PHE A 85 -3.90 5.30 13.15
N GLY A 86 -4.92 5.53 13.98
CA GLY A 86 -4.81 5.43 15.42
C GLY A 86 -4.55 6.78 16.12
N ASP A 87 -3.92 6.71 17.28
CA ASP A 87 -3.73 7.84 18.19
C ASP A 87 -2.67 8.82 17.67
N SER A 88 -3.07 10.07 17.47
CA SER A 88 -2.18 11.13 16.97
C SER A 88 -1.10 11.57 17.97
N LEU A 89 -1.31 11.32 19.25
CA LEU A 89 -0.43 11.76 20.33
C LEU A 89 0.34 10.62 21.02
N ASN A 90 0.18 9.40 20.52
CA ASN A 90 0.89 8.26 21.03
C ASN A 90 2.40 8.38 20.78
N ALA A 91 3.20 8.09 21.81
CA ALA A 91 4.65 8.10 21.69
C ALA A 91 5.11 6.90 20.89
N CYS A 92 5.80 7.17 19.78
CA CYS A 92 6.33 6.17 18.87
C CYS A 92 7.82 6.42 18.65
N ARG A 93 8.52 5.40 18.16
CA ARG A 93 9.89 5.53 17.69
C ARG A 93 10.09 4.65 16.45
N MET A 94 10.73 5.20 15.43
CA MET A 94 11.14 4.43 14.26
C MET A 94 12.65 4.34 14.16
N SER A 95 13.11 3.25 13.55
CA SER A 95 14.50 3.03 13.18
C SER A 95 14.58 2.87 11.66
N ALA A 96 15.65 3.42 11.09
CA ALA A 96 15.96 3.28 9.67
C ALA A 96 17.30 2.57 9.52
N TYR A 97 17.34 1.53 8.70
CA TYR A 97 18.54 0.73 8.41
C TYR A 97 18.85 0.79 6.93
N GLN A 98 20.13 0.90 6.61
CA GLN A 98 20.60 0.80 5.23
C GLN A 98 20.52 -0.64 4.75
N LEU A 99 20.01 -0.85 3.54
CA LEU A 99 20.00 -2.17 2.91
C LEU A 99 21.39 -2.56 2.46
N GLN A 100 21.74 -3.82 2.66
CA GLN A 100 23.04 -4.42 2.32
C GLN A 100 22.92 -5.35 1.11
N LYS A 101 21.70 -5.65 0.69
CA LYS A 101 21.37 -6.41 -0.51
C LYS A 101 20.27 -5.69 -1.28
N GLU A 102 20.35 -5.74 -2.60
CA GLU A 102 19.31 -5.13 -3.46
C GLU A 102 17.96 -5.80 -3.29
N LEU A 103 16.90 -4.98 -3.32
CA LEU A 103 15.54 -5.48 -3.29
C LEU A 103 15.21 -6.24 -4.57
N GLU A 104 14.47 -7.31 -4.41
CA GLU A 104 13.84 -8.03 -5.50
C GLU A 104 12.42 -7.49 -5.73
N ARG A 105 11.88 -7.67 -6.93
CA ARG A 105 10.52 -7.23 -7.27
C ARG A 105 9.46 -8.13 -6.63
N ASN A 106 9.57 -8.35 -5.32
CA ASN A 106 8.56 -9.02 -4.54
C ASN A 106 7.58 -7.99 -3.98
N ARG A 107 6.31 -8.10 -4.36
CA ARG A 107 5.24 -7.19 -3.97
C ARG A 107 4.32 -7.77 -2.91
N TYR A 108 4.67 -8.92 -2.34
CA TYR A 108 3.88 -9.57 -1.29
C TYR A 108 4.25 -9.05 0.09
N THR A 109 3.25 -8.93 0.96
CA THR A 109 3.37 -8.32 2.29
C THR A 109 4.04 -9.21 3.34
N ASN A 110 4.45 -10.42 2.98
CA ASN A 110 5.23 -11.33 3.83
C ASN A 110 6.75 -11.26 3.56
N ILE A 111 7.22 -10.27 2.83
CA ILE A 111 8.65 -10.04 2.62
C ILE A 111 9.38 -10.04 3.96
N ASP A 112 10.53 -10.73 4.02
CA ASP A 112 11.37 -10.75 5.21
C ASP A 112 12.50 -9.73 5.07
N PRO A 113 12.50 -8.64 5.84
CA PRO A 113 13.56 -7.64 5.79
C PRO A 113 14.95 -8.19 6.10
N ALA A 114 15.04 -9.28 6.87
CA ALA A 114 16.32 -9.92 7.20
C ALA A 114 17.05 -10.50 5.99
N GLU A 115 16.39 -10.67 4.87
CA GLU A 115 17.03 -11.05 3.60
C GLU A 115 17.84 -9.92 2.98
N TYR A 116 17.59 -8.67 3.39
CA TYR A 116 18.13 -7.47 2.76
C TYR A 116 19.07 -6.65 3.65
N TYR A 117 19.12 -6.92 4.95
CA TYR A 117 20.06 -6.31 5.86
C TYR A 117 20.54 -7.36 6.89
N ASP A 118 21.77 -7.21 7.38
CA ASP A 118 22.33 -8.09 8.39
C ASP A 118 21.89 -7.65 9.79
N LYS A 119 21.01 -8.42 10.42
CA LYS A 119 20.54 -8.14 11.79
C LYS A 119 21.63 -8.15 12.84
N LEU A 120 22.70 -8.91 12.60
CA LEU A 120 23.81 -9.03 13.54
C LEU A 120 24.80 -7.86 13.40
N ASN A 121 24.96 -7.33 12.20
CA ASN A 121 25.82 -6.19 11.89
C ASN A 121 25.04 -5.14 11.07
N PRO A 122 23.97 -4.56 11.65
CA PRO A 122 23.14 -3.62 10.92
C PRO A 122 23.83 -2.28 10.71
N ILE A 123 23.51 -1.62 9.61
CA ILE A 123 23.92 -0.23 9.36
C ILE A 123 22.75 0.67 9.72
N LEU A 124 22.76 1.18 10.94
CA LEU A 124 21.72 2.06 11.44
C LEU A 124 21.90 3.46 10.87
N LEU A 125 20.91 3.95 10.15
CA LEU A 125 20.85 5.35 9.68
C LEU A 125 20.41 6.28 10.79
N GLY A 126 19.51 5.85 11.66
CA GLY A 126 19.06 6.62 12.80
C GLY A 126 17.83 6.03 13.48
N ARG A 127 17.57 6.55 14.68
CA ARG A 127 16.34 6.31 15.44
C ARG A 127 15.73 7.65 15.80
N ARG A 128 14.42 7.75 15.73
CA ARG A 128 13.72 8.98 16.06
C ARG A 128 12.40 8.69 16.77
N ALA A 129 12.23 9.29 17.94
CA ALA A 129 10.95 9.34 18.62
C ALA A 129 10.04 10.38 17.96
N TYR A 130 8.76 10.09 17.88
CA TYR A 130 7.78 10.98 17.26
C TYR A 130 6.37 10.74 17.79
N THR A 131 5.51 11.71 17.55
CA THR A 131 4.06 11.56 17.59
C THR A 131 3.51 11.87 16.21
N ALA A 132 2.44 11.21 15.78
CA ALA A 132 1.88 11.45 14.44
C ALA A 132 1.46 12.92 14.25
N TYR A 133 0.84 13.51 15.27
CA TYR A 133 0.67 14.96 15.34
C TYR A 133 1.86 15.56 16.09
N ASP A 134 2.66 16.35 15.40
CA ASP A 134 3.86 16.96 15.97
C ASP A 134 3.49 18.22 16.77
N THR A 135 3.51 18.11 18.09
CA THR A 135 3.16 19.20 19.01
C THR A 135 4.22 20.30 19.07
N SER A 136 5.43 20.05 18.58
CA SER A 136 6.50 21.05 18.52
C SER A 136 6.33 22.08 17.39
N VAL A 137 5.48 21.76 16.43
CA VAL A 137 5.15 22.65 15.31
C VAL A 137 4.06 23.62 15.74
N THR A 138 4.31 24.92 15.54
CA THR A 138 3.32 25.95 15.86
C THR A 138 2.15 25.95 14.87
N ASP A 139 1.01 26.48 15.27
CA ASP A 139 -0.15 26.61 14.38
C ASP A 139 0.16 27.48 13.17
N GLU A 140 0.98 28.53 13.36
CA GLU A 140 1.44 29.40 12.27
C GLU A 140 2.25 28.62 11.22
N GLU A 141 3.20 27.81 11.65
CA GLU A 141 4.00 26.98 10.74
C GLU A 141 3.15 25.92 10.05
N ARG A 142 2.26 25.26 10.81
CA ARG A 142 1.36 24.21 10.30
C ARG A 142 0.42 24.71 9.22
N ASN A 143 -0.08 25.93 9.35
CA ASN A 143 -1.05 26.55 8.45
C ASN A 143 -0.42 27.54 7.48
N ALA A 144 0.89 27.69 7.48
CA ALA A 144 1.59 28.58 6.56
C ALA A 144 1.35 28.19 5.10
N THR A 145 1.22 29.20 4.26
CA THR A 145 1.05 29.05 2.82
C THR A 145 2.09 29.86 2.07
N ASP A 146 2.44 29.42 0.86
CA ASP A 146 3.27 30.18 -0.05
C ASP A 146 2.46 31.29 -0.76
N SER A 147 3.10 32.02 -1.68
CA SER A 147 2.46 33.10 -2.44
C SER A 147 1.32 32.62 -3.38
N TYR A 148 1.25 31.31 -3.62
CA TYR A 148 0.21 30.68 -4.45
C TYR A 148 -0.92 30.06 -3.62
N GLY A 149 -0.88 30.19 -2.28
CA GLY A 149 -1.86 29.62 -1.38
C GLY A 149 -1.67 28.13 -1.05
N ASN A 150 -0.55 27.52 -1.47
CA ASN A 150 -0.23 26.13 -1.16
C ASN A 150 0.39 26.02 0.23
N LYS A 151 0.00 24.97 0.97
CA LYS A 151 0.60 24.67 2.28
C LYS A 151 2.09 24.37 2.14
N THR A 152 2.89 24.90 3.05
CA THR A 152 4.36 24.70 3.08
C THR A 152 4.81 23.70 4.12
N TYR A 153 3.95 23.34 5.07
CA TYR A 153 4.25 22.34 6.08
C TYR A 153 3.85 20.93 5.62
N TYR A 154 4.81 20.01 5.73
CA TYR A 154 4.61 18.59 5.48
C TYR A 154 5.04 17.80 6.71
N PRO A 155 4.12 17.06 7.37
CA PRO A 155 4.49 16.20 8.49
C PRO A 155 5.61 15.24 8.11
N SER A 156 6.61 15.14 8.97
CA SER A 156 7.77 14.30 8.69
C SER A 156 8.48 13.84 9.96
N VAL A 157 9.21 12.73 9.81
CA VAL A 157 10.22 12.29 10.77
C VAL A 157 11.56 12.38 10.08
N THR A 158 12.48 13.16 10.67
CA THR A 158 13.77 13.49 10.05
C THR A 158 14.92 12.90 10.86
N PHE A 159 15.86 12.28 10.15
CA PHE A 159 17.11 11.76 10.69
C PHE A 159 18.27 12.56 10.13
N THR A 160 19.20 12.98 11.00
CA THR A 160 20.46 13.58 10.56
C THR A 160 21.42 12.44 10.23
N LEU A 161 21.95 12.43 9.01
CA LEU A 161 22.92 11.44 8.57
C LEU A 161 24.35 11.98 8.64
N ASP A 162 25.33 11.06 8.70
CA ASP A 162 26.74 11.42 8.62
C ASP A 162 27.06 12.02 7.25
N LYS A 163 27.45 13.29 7.23
CA LYS A 163 27.72 14.01 5.99
C LYS A 163 28.93 13.50 5.22
N GLU A 164 29.89 12.87 5.90
CA GLU A 164 31.05 12.29 5.24
C GLU A 164 30.67 11.02 4.48
N THR A 165 29.92 10.13 5.14
CA THR A 165 29.52 8.84 4.57
C THR A 165 28.47 8.96 3.47
N TYR A 166 27.45 9.83 3.67
CA TYR A 166 26.30 9.94 2.77
C TYR A 166 26.30 11.22 1.92
N GLY A 167 27.29 12.05 2.06
CA GLY A 167 27.43 13.29 1.33
C GLY A 167 28.75 13.42 0.61
N ASN A 168 29.82 13.73 1.32
CA ASN A 168 31.11 14.02 0.72
C ASN A 168 31.68 12.82 -0.04
N LYS A 169 31.53 11.61 0.49
CA LYS A 169 31.94 10.37 -0.18
C LYS A 169 31.19 10.20 -1.52
N TRP A 170 29.91 10.52 -1.57
CA TRP A 170 29.12 10.42 -2.81
C TRP A 170 29.56 11.50 -3.82
N LEU A 171 29.85 12.72 -3.38
CA LEU A 171 30.43 13.75 -4.25
C LEU A 171 31.72 13.27 -4.90
N LYS A 172 32.63 12.72 -4.09
CA LYS A 172 33.89 12.19 -4.59
C LYS A 172 33.67 11.03 -5.56
N LEU A 173 32.78 10.10 -5.19
CA LEU A 173 32.43 8.96 -6.01
C LEU A 173 31.85 9.36 -7.36
N SER A 174 31.06 10.43 -7.40
CA SER A 174 30.48 10.93 -8.67
C SER A 174 31.52 11.52 -9.61
N LYS A 175 32.62 12.06 -9.08
CA LYS A 175 33.74 12.55 -9.86
C LYS A 175 34.60 11.40 -10.41
N GLU A 176 34.84 10.38 -9.60
CA GLU A 176 35.63 9.21 -9.98
C GLU A 176 34.86 8.25 -10.88
N HIS A 177 33.55 8.07 -10.61
CA HIS A 177 32.65 7.15 -11.29
C HIS A 177 31.31 7.80 -11.61
N PRO A 178 31.28 8.75 -12.56
CA PRO A 178 30.03 9.43 -12.93
C PRO A 178 28.96 8.46 -13.46
N GLU A 179 29.36 7.29 -13.99
CA GLU A 179 28.46 6.24 -14.45
C GLU A 179 27.60 5.64 -13.32
N TYR A 180 28.02 5.73 -12.06
CA TYR A 180 27.24 5.27 -10.93
C TYR A 180 25.98 6.09 -10.66
N PHE A 181 25.94 7.30 -11.21
CA PHE A 181 24.80 8.23 -11.06
C PHE A 181 24.04 8.47 -12.36
N LYS A 182 24.27 7.62 -13.37
CA LYS A 182 23.60 7.80 -14.67
C LYS A 182 22.11 7.47 -14.64
N ASN A 183 21.67 6.62 -13.74
CA ASN A 183 20.27 6.24 -13.54
C ASN A 183 20.09 5.52 -12.18
N SER A 184 18.86 5.18 -11.84
CA SER A 184 18.55 4.50 -10.59
C SER A 184 19.21 3.13 -10.48
N LYS A 185 19.25 2.36 -11.56
CA LYS A 185 19.87 1.02 -11.55
C LYS A 185 21.34 1.09 -11.15
N ALA A 186 22.11 1.95 -11.79
CA ALA A 186 23.53 2.13 -11.49
C ALA A 186 23.75 2.65 -10.06
N PHE A 187 22.92 3.59 -9.62
CA PHE A 187 22.96 4.16 -8.28
C PHE A 187 22.69 3.09 -7.20
N ILE A 188 21.67 2.28 -7.38
CA ILE A 188 21.30 1.22 -6.44
C ILE A 188 22.38 0.13 -6.38
N GLU A 189 22.93 -0.27 -7.51
CA GLU A 189 23.99 -1.27 -7.58
C GLU A 189 25.31 -0.81 -6.91
N ASN A 190 25.67 0.46 -7.07
CA ASN A 190 27.00 0.95 -6.76
C ASN A 190 27.10 1.94 -5.59
N VAL A 191 26.01 2.61 -5.25
CA VAL A 191 26.03 3.70 -4.26
C VAL A 191 25.19 3.40 -3.02
N PHE A 192 23.90 3.13 -3.22
CA PHE A 192 22.96 2.98 -2.11
C PHE A 192 21.79 2.06 -2.49
N LYS A 193 21.66 0.96 -1.77
CA LYS A 193 20.69 -0.10 -2.12
C LYS A 193 19.28 0.16 -1.62
N GLY A 194 19.12 1.09 -0.69
CA GLY A 194 17.82 1.43 -0.13
C GLY A 194 17.82 1.42 1.39
N VAL A 195 16.62 1.47 1.95
CA VAL A 195 16.37 1.63 3.38
C VAL A 195 15.25 0.70 3.85
N TYR A 196 15.42 0.18 5.07
CA TYR A 196 14.38 -0.51 5.81
C TYR A 196 13.96 0.36 6.99
N ILE A 197 12.66 0.66 7.07
CA ILE A 197 12.08 1.51 8.13
C ILE A 197 11.09 0.68 8.93
N LYS A 198 11.31 0.62 10.23
CA LYS A 198 10.48 -0.15 11.17
C LYS A 198 10.13 0.66 12.41
N SER A 199 9.03 0.29 13.04
CA SER A 199 8.72 0.72 14.40
C SER A 199 9.52 -0.10 15.40
N ASP A 200 10.16 0.54 16.36
CA ASP A 200 10.86 -0.14 17.44
C ASP A 200 10.35 0.23 18.84
N TYR A 201 9.35 1.10 18.91
CA TYR A 201 8.64 1.45 20.14
C TYR A 201 7.30 2.07 19.82
N GLY A 202 6.32 1.78 20.68
CA GLY A 202 4.97 2.35 20.62
C GLY A 202 3.95 1.36 20.08
N ASP A 203 2.72 1.52 20.55
CA ASP A 203 1.55 0.75 20.15
C ASP A 203 0.35 1.68 20.09
N GLY A 204 -0.34 1.69 18.96
CA GLY A 204 -1.54 2.49 18.76
C GLY A 204 -1.53 3.42 17.55
N THR A 205 -0.42 3.49 16.81
CA THR A 205 -0.31 4.41 15.66
C THR A 205 0.45 3.76 14.50
N VAL A 206 -0.10 3.86 13.30
CA VAL A 206 0.54 3.44 12.05
C VAL A 206 0.55 4.61 11.07
N LEU A 207 1.74 5.06 10.68
CA LEU A 207 1.90 6.13 9.70
C LEU A 207 1.71 5.61 8.27
N TYR A 208 1.07 6.42 7.44
CA TYR A 208 1.00 6.22 5.99
C TYR A 208 2.05 7.14 5.34
N VAL A 209 3.17 6.55 4.96
CA VAL A 209 4.33 7.30 4.45
C VAL A 209 4.17 7.53 2.96
N ASP A 210 4.13 8.79 2.57
CA ASP A 210 3.96 9.20 1.18
C ASP A 210 5.27 9.09 0.39
N ARG A 211 6.37 9.45 1.03
CA ARG A 211 7.68 9.53 0.38
C ARG A 211 8.80 9.53 1.43
N VAL A 212 9.94 8.96 1.07
CA VAL A 212 11.18 9.14 1.81
C VAL A 212 12.22 9.77 0.90
N ASP A 213 13.01 10.70 1.45
CA ASP A 213 14.04 11.41 0.74
C ASP A 213 15.36 11.34 1.50
N LEU A 214 16.45 11.14 0.77
CA LEU A 214 17.76 11.49 1.26
C LEU A 214 18.10 12.87 0.64
N GLN A 215 18.29 13.87 1.49
CA GLN A 215 18.49 15.26 1.07
C GLN A 215 19.86 15.76 1.47
N MET A 216 20.52 16.46 0.57
CA MET A 216 21.82 17.10 0.79
C MET A 216 21.69 18.62 0.78
N LYS A 217 22.33 19.24 1.74
CA LYS A 217 22.39 20.70 1.91
C LYS A 217 23.75 21.22 1.54
N TYR A 218 23.79 22.33 0.81
CA TYR A 218 25.01 22.95 0.32
C TYR A 218 25.03 24.43 0.64
N GLN A 219 26.24 25.00 0.66
CA GLN A 219 26.47 26.45 0.62
C GLN A 219 26.66 26.89 -0.82
N PHE A 220 26.01 27.98 -1.21
CA PHE A 220 26.02 28.49 -2.57
C PHE A 220 26.51 29.91 -2.69
N TYR A 221 27.10 30.20 -3.86
CA TYR A 221 27.12 31.54 -4.41
C TYR A 221 25.85 31.75 -5.23
N VAL A 222 25.26 32.93 -5.10
CA VAL A 222 24.19 33.41 -5.99
C VAL A 222 24.82 34.34 -7.01
N ILE A 223 24.51 34.11 -8.28
CA ILE A 223 25.05 34.96 -9.36
C ILE A 223 24.06 36.07 -9.65
N ASP A 224 24.53 37.33 -9.53
CA ASP A 224 23.75 38.49 -9.93
C ASP A 224 23.61 38.49 -11.44
N THR A 225 22.39 38.46 -11.94
CA THR A 225 22.09 38.39 -13.37
C THR A 225 22.44 39.69 -14.12
N ALA A 226 22.47 40.82 -13.41
CA ALA A 226 22.80 42.12 -14.00
C ALA A 226 24.31 42.33 -14.17
N THR A 227 25.11 41.92 -13.18
CA THR A 227 26.56 42.12 -13.14
C THR A 227 27.37 40.87 -13.45
N ASN A 228 26.71 39.69 -13.45
CA ASN A 228 27.33 38.39 -13.57
C ASN A 228 28.41 38.11 -12.50
N VAL A 229 28.26 38.72 -11.33
CA VAL A 229 29.19 38.62 -10.19
C VAL A 229 28.57 37.69 -9.13
N PRO A 230 29.29 36.67 -8.67
CA PRO A 230 28.81 35.83 -7.59
C PRO A 230 28.89 36.56 -6.24
N TYR A 231 27.88 36.37 -5.41
CA TYR A 231 27.88 36.86 -4.04
C TYR A 231 27.32 35.79 -3.10
N LYS A 232 27.75 35.80 -1.84
CA LYS A 232 27.23 34.95 -0.80
C LYS A 232 25.87 35.48 -0.35
N ARG A 233 24.83 34.66 -0.54
CA ARG A 233 23.51 35.03 -0.04
C ARG A 233 23.42 34.77 1.45
N LYS A 234 22.96 35.75 2.20
CA LYS A 234 22.68 35.60 3.63
C LYS A 234 21.34 34.87 3.83
N GLN A 235 21.29 34.02 4.83
CA GLN A 235 20.07 33.33 5.19
C GLN A 235 19.05 34.30 5.79
N ALA A 236 17.78 34.27 5.38
CA ALA A 236 16.72 35.09 5.93
C ALA A 236 16.60 34.87 7.46
N GLY A 237 16.54 35.97 8.22
CA GLY A 237 16.56 35.97 9.67
C GLY A 237 17.95 36.00 10.33
N PHE A 238 19.03 35.86 9.53
CA PHE A 238 20.42 35.87 9.99
C PHE A 238 21.27 36.87 9.18
N GLU A 239 20.67 37.96 8.73
CA GLU A 239 21.29 38.92 7.81
C GLU A 239 22.54 39.60 8.38
N ASN A 240 22.67 39.63 9.71
CA ASN A 240 23.82 40.19 10.39
C ASN A 240 24.98 39.21 10.58
N GLU A 241 24.78 37.93 10.26
CA GLU A 241 25.82 36.92 10.32
C GLU A 241 26.51 36.79 8.95
N ASP A 242 27.82 36.63 8.97
CA ASP A 242 28.61 36.40 7.75
C ASP A 242 28.46 34.92 7.29
N SER A 243 27.21 34.45 7.19
CA SER A 243 26.87 33.11 6.82
C SER A 243 26.36 33.01 5.38
N THR A 244 26.81 31.99 4.70
CA THR A 244 26.34 31.65 3.37
C THR A 244 24.95 30.99 3.46
N ALA A 245 24.05 31.33 2.55
CA ALA A 245 22.76 30.70 2.49
C ALA A 245 22.89 29.17 2.21
N HIS A 246 22.16 28.42 2.98
CA HIS A 246 22.07 26.97 2.80
C HIS A 246 20.67 26.61 2.29
N THR A 247 20.60 25.62 1.43
CA THR A 247 19.31 25.05 1.04
C THR A 247 19.46 23.56 0.75
N TRP A 248 18.39 22.80 1.01
CA TRP A 248 18.29 21.40 0.65
C TRP A 248 18.03 21.32 -0.85
N ARG A 249 19.02 20.93 -1.63
CA ARG A 249 18.96 21.03 -3.08
C ARG A 249 19.04 19.71 -3.83
N THR A 250 19.72 18.73 -3.29
CA THR A 250 19.81 17.40 -3.91
C THR A 250 18.95 16.42 -3.15
N GLU A 251 18.11 15.70 -3.87
CA GLU A 251 17.18 14.73 -3.31
C GLU A 251 17.27 13.42 -4.06
N PHE A 252 17.36 12.33 -3.30
CA PHE A 252 17.17 10.97 -3.79
C PHE A 252 15.93 10.43 -3.10
N ALA A 253 14.85 10.25 -3.86
CA ALA A 253 13.53 10.00 -3.30
C ALA A 253 13.00 8.61 -3.64
N SER A 254 12.12 8.09 -2.79
CA SER A 254 11.30 6.95 -3.15
C SER A 254 10.21 7.40 -4.13
N THR A 255 10.32 6.99 -5.36
CA THR A 255 9.38 7.32 -6.42
C THR A 255 8.73 6.05 -6.96
N LYS A 256 7.77 6.19 -7.87
CA LYS A 256 7.10 5.04 -8.50
C LYS A 256 8.04 4.17 -9.35
N GLU A 257 9.19 4.71 -9.75
CA GLU A 257 10.17 4.03 -10.59
C GLU A 257 10.99 2.99 -9.80
N VAL A 258 11.04 3.10 -8.49
CA VAL A 258 11.85 2.21 -7.64
C VAL A 258 10.99 1.20 -6.89
N ILE A 259 11.64 0.15 -6.41
CA ILE A 259 10.96 -0.91 -5.66
C ILE A 259 10.63 -0.41 -4.26
N GLN A 260 9.38 -0.60 -3.86
CA GLN A 260 8.91 -0.45 -2.48
C GLN A 260 8.15 -1.70 -2.09
N ALA A 261 8.32 -2.15 -0.88
CA ALA A 261 7.64 -3.33 -0.35
C ALA A 261 7.24 -3.09 1.11
N ASN A 262 6.03 -3.47 1.45
CA ASN A 262 5.52 -3.40 2.82
C ASN A 262 5.52 -4.80 3.43
N GLN A 263 5.88 -4.89 4.72
CA GLN A 263 5.68 -6.07 5.53
C GLN A 263 4.57 -5.81 6.54
N PHE A 264 3.60 -6.73 6.61
CA PHE A 264 2.59 -6.74 7.68
C PHE A 264 2.69 -8.04 8.46
N LEU A 265 2.85 -7.91 9.76
CA LEU A 265 2.84 -9.02 10.69
C LEU A 265 1.57 -8.96 11.52
N ASN A 266 0.80 -10.03 11.51
CA ASN A 266 -0.40 -10.16 12.30
C ASN A 266 -0.18 -11.10 13.48
N SER A 267 -0.92 -10.88 14.56
CA SER A 267 -1.00 -11.79 15.71
C SER A 267 -1.54 -13.16 15.28
N ASP A 268 -1.18 -14.20 16.02
CA ASP A 268 -1.69 -15.57 15.86
C ASP A 268 -3.19 -15.71 16.20
N LYS A 269 -3.80 -14.69 16.82
CA LYS A 269 -5.27 -14.64 17.04
C LYS A 269 -6.06 -14.72 15.73
N ILE A 270 -5.44 -14.35 14.62
CA ILE A 270 -6.05 -14.43 13.28
C ILE A 270 -6.45 -15.85 12.92
N GLN A 271 -5.62 -16.85 13.21
CA GLN A 271 -5.94 -18.25 12.93
C GLN A 271 -7.15 -18.73 13.73
N LYS A 272 -7.27 -18.30 14.99
CA LYS A 272 -8.41 -18.64 15.83
C LYS A 272 -9.71 -18.04 15.33
N LEU A 273 -9.67 -16.79 14.91
CA LEU A 273 -10.84 -16.09 14.36
C LEU A 273 -11.25 -16.69 13.02
N ALA A 274 -10.30 -17.02 12.16
CA ALA A 274 -10.58 -17.67 10.89
C ALA A 274 -11.19 -19.06 11.04
N ALA A 275 -10.94 -19.73 12.17
CA ALA A 275 -11.48 -21.05 12.48
C ALA A 275 -12.89 -21.01 13.13
N GLU A 276 -13.43 -19.83 13.43
CA GLU A 276 -14.78 -19.72 13.97
C GLU A 276 -15.83 -20.23 12.98
N ASP A 277 -16.84 -20.91 13.51
CA ASP A 277 -17.87 -21.57 12.72
C ASP A 277 -19.14 -20.75 12.51
N GLU A 278 -19.40 -19.76 13.36
CA GLU A 278 -20.69 -19.04 13.43
C GLU A 278 -20.68 -17.69 12.69
N HIS A 279 -19.50 -17.21 12.35
CA HIS A 279 -19.31 -15.98 11.60
C HIS A 279 -18.11 -16.13 10.67
N THR A 280 -18.01 -15.21 9.72
CA THR A 280 -16.80 -15.03 8.94
C THR A 280 -16.26 -13.63 9.14
N TYR A 281 -15.00 -13.43 8.72
CA TYR A 281 -14.34 -12.14 8.83
C TYR A 281 -13.70 -11.75 7.50
N ILE A 282 -13.63 -10.46 7.27
CA ILE A 282 -12.66 -9.85 6.37
C ILE A 282 -11.81 -8.91 7.18
N LYS A 283 -10.50 -8.94 6.99
CA LYS A 283 -9.55 -8.09 7.73
C LYS A 283 -8.40 -7.68 6.82
N SER A 284 -8.09 -6.39 6.85
CA SER A 284 -6.93 -5.77 6.20
C SER A 284 -6.04 -5.08 7.25
N PRO A 285 -4.72 -4.86 6.97
CA PRO A 285 -3.97 -5.31 5.80
C PRO A 285 -3.56 -6.78 5.97
N ALA A 286 -3.67 -7.61 4.96
CA ALA A 286 -3.52 -9.06 5.02
C ALA A 286 -4.25 -9.64 6.25
N GLY A 287 -4.52 -10.87 6.35
CA GLY A 287 -5.17 -11.41 7.54
C GLY A 287 -6.28 -12.39 7.19
N ILE A 288 -7.47 -11.93 6.87
CA ILE A 288 -8.60 -12.81 6.63
C ILE A 288 -9.43 -12.34 5.43
N PHE A 289 -9.76 -13.31 4.54
CA PHE A 289 -10.81 -13.16 3.54
C PHE A 289 -12.00 -14.04 3.90
N THR A 290 -13.17 -13.71 3.38
CA THR A 290 -14.32 -14.62 3.40
C THR A 290 -14.41 -15.30 2.05
N GLU A 291 -14.45 -16.65 2.04
CA GLU A 291 -14.80 -17.43 0.87
C GLU A 291 -16.26 -17.83 0.88
N ALA A 292 -16.87 -17.86 -0.30
CA ALA A 292 -18.23 -18.32 -0.49
C ALA A 292 -18.25 -19.38 -1.58
N GLU A 293 -18.93 -20.49 -1.34
CA GLU A 293 -19.18 -21.50 -2.38
C GLU A 293 -20.49 -21.20 -3.06
N LEU A 294 -20.43 -20.85 -4.35
CA LEU A 294 -21.63 -20.59 -5.15
C LEU A 294 -22.19 -21.89 -5.70
N PRO A 295 -23.50 -22.16 -5.54
CA PRO A 295 -24.10 -23.42 -5.87
C PRO A 295 -24.41 -23.56 -7.37
N TYR A 296 -23.38 -23.52 -8.21
CA TYR A 296 -23.52 -23.56 -9.68
C TYR A 296 -24.24 -24.81 -10.18
N ASP A 297 -23.93 -25.97 -9.61
CA ASP A 297 -24.53 -27.22 -10.04
C ASP A 297 -26.02 -27.28 -9.71
N ASP A 298 -26.41 -26.82 -8.53
CA ASP A 298 -27.82 -26.76 -8.12
C ASP A 298 -28.63 -25.79 -8.97
N ILE A 299 -28.03 -24.63 -9.29
CA ILE A 299 -28.64 -23.66 -10.18
C ILE A 299 -28.82 -24.23 -11.57
N TYR A 300 -27.80 -24.89 -12.09
CA TYR A 300 -27.86 -25.55 -13.41
C TYR A 300 -28.95 -26.63 -13.48
N GLN A 301 -29.02 -27.51 -12.46
CA GLN A 301 -30.00 -28.55 -12.40
C GLN A 301 -31.44 -28.01 -12.36
N LYS A 302 -31.67 -26.97 -11.59
CA LYS A 302 -33.02 -26.42 -11.42
C LYS A 302 -33.43 -25.46 -12.56
N LEU A 303 -32.50 -24.73 -13.13
CA LEU A 303 -32.78 -23.62 -14.05
C LEU A 303 -32.07 -23.76 -15.41
N ALA A 304 -31.72 -24.97 -15.83
CA ALA A 304 -30.96 -25.22 -17.06
C ALA A 304 -31.60 -24.63 -18.32
N ASN A 305 -32.91 -24.61 -18.37
CA ASN A 305 -33.69 -24.13 -19.52
C ASN A 305 -34.21 -22.71 -19.35
N ASP A 306 -33.82 -22.04 -18.28
CA ASP A 306 -34.28 -20.70 -17.94
C ASP A 306 -33.18 -19.67 -18.17
N THR A 307 -33.57 -18.42 -18.32
CA THR A 307 -32.63 -17.31 -18.41
C THR A 307 -32.49 -16.65 -17.06
N LEU A 308 -31.26 -16.55 -16.54
CA LEU A 308 -30.96 -15.81 -15.33
C LEU A 308 -30.95 -14.32 -15.63
N ASN A 309 -31.86 -13.58 -15.02
CA ASN A 309 -31.98 -12.14 -15.20
C ASN A 309 -31.15 -11.35 -14.18
N ALA A 310 -31.19 -11.79 -12.93
CA ALA A 310 -30.41 -11.19 -11.85
C ALA A 310 -30.09 -12.22 -10.79
N VAL A 311 -28.89 -12.13 -10.24
CA VAL A 311 -28.43 -12.92 -9.11
C VAL A 311 -27.86 -11.99 -8.06
N LYS A 312 -28.48 -11.95 -6.88
CA LYS A 312 -28.12 -11.02 -5.80
C LYS A 312 -27.49 -11.77 -4.64
N LEU A 313 -26.36 -11.27 -4.17
CA LEU A 313 -25.63 -11.79 -3.01
C LEU A 313 -25.31 -10.67 -2.04
N THR A 314 -25.67 -10.84 -0.77
CA THR A 314 -25.47 -9.84 0.28
C THR A 314 -24.66 -10.42 1.42
N PHE A 315 -23.63 -9.67 1.84
CA PHE A 315 -22.85 -9.94 3.04
C PHE A 315 -23.23 -8.90 4.11
N THR A 316 -23.72 -9.36 5.24
CA THR A 316 -24.15 -8.50 6.34
C THR A 316 -23.08 -8.44 7.41
N ASN A 317 -22.69 -7.23 7.79
CA ASN A 317 -21.69 -6.96 8.81
C ASN A 317 -22.36 -6.81 10.18
N TYR A 318 -21.89 -7.58 11.15
CA TYR A 318 -22.32 -7.50 12.55
C TYR A 318 -21.39 -6.62 13.39
N ASN A 319 -20.39 -6.02 12.80
CA ASN A 319 -19.48 -5.16 13.54
C ASN A 319 -20.28 -4.01 14.17
N LYS A 320 -20.31 -3.99 15.48
CA LYS A 320 -20.98 -2.92 16.21
C LYS A 320 -20.08 -1.69 16.17
N GLN A 321 -20.65 -0.58 15.72
CA GLN A 321 -19.95 0.71 15.69
C GLN A 321 -19.64 1.26 17.10
N ASP A 322 -20.26 0.69 18.14
CA ASP A 322 -20.07 1.09 19.55
C ASP A 322 -18.89 0.33 20.19
N SER A 323 -17.72 0.41 19.57
CA SER A 323 -16.51 -0.07 20.23
C SER A 323 -16.19 0.86 21.41
N PRO A 324 -15.92 0.33 22.62
CA PRO A 324 -15.49 1.14 23.75
C PRO A 324 -14.07 1.70 23.57
N TYR A 325 -13.40 1.34 22.48
CA TYR A 325 -12.05 1.79 22.16
C TYR A 325 -12.11 2.99 21.23
N GLU A 326 -11.41 4.05 21.60
CA GLU A 326 -11.37 5.32 20.87
C GLU A 326 -10.84 5.17 19.44
N PHE A 327 -9.90 4.23 19.23
CA PHE A 327 -9.27 3.96 17.94
C PHE A 327 -9.55 2.52 17.50
N SER A 328 -10.73 2.29 16.94
CA SER A 328 -11.10 0.98 16.42
C SER A 328 -11.00 0.94 14.90
N MET A 329 -10.73 -0.27 14.36
CA MET A 329 -10.79 -0.49 12.93
C MET A 329 -12.22 -0.39 12.43
N SER A 330 -12.41 0.32 11.33
CA SER A 330 -13.69 0.42 10.63
C SER A 330 -13.85 -0.71 9.63
N ALA A 331 -15.10 -0.95 9.21
CA ALA A 331 -15.37 -1.86 8.10
C ALA A 331 -14.67 -1.35 6.82
N PRO A 332 -14.06 -2.24 6.01
CA PRO A 332 -13.50 -1.84 4.73
C PRO A 332 -14.52 -1.11 3.86
N SER A 333 -14.12 0.02 3.29
CA SER A 333 -15.01 0.85 2.48
C SER A 333 -15.37 0.22 1.14
N ASN A 334 -14.46 -0.56 0.58
CA ASN A 334 -14.64 -1.22 -0.71
C ASN A 334 -14.24 -2.69 -0.59
N VAL A 335 -15.00 -3.54 -1.24
CA VAL A 335 -14.68 -4.97 -1.35
C VAL A 335 -14.79 -5.43 -2.79
N LEU A 336 -14.00 -6.45 -3.10
CA LEU A 336 -13.98 -7.14 -4.39
C LEU A 336 -14.53 -8.55 -4.20
N LEU A 337 -15.48 -8.93 -5.05
CA LEU A 337 -15.88 -10.32 -5.22
C LEU A 337 -15.13 -10.88 -6.41
N LEU A 338 -14.33 -11.90 -6.19
CA LEU A 338 -13.40 -12.45 -7.19
C LEU A 338 -13.37 -13.96 -7.09
N ARG A 339 -13.34 -14.63 -8.24
CA ARG A 339 -13.15 -16.09 -8.24
C ARG A 339 -11.81 -16.46 -7.62
N LYS A 340 -11.78 -17.50 -6.80
CA LYS A 340 -10.55 -18.04 -6.22
C LYS A 340 -9.50 -18.34 -7.29
N VAL A 341 -9.90 -18.91 -8.42
CA VAL A 341 -9.01 -19.28 -9.53
C VAL A 341 -8.34 -18.08 -10.20
N ASP A 342 -8.90 -16.87 -10.04
CA ASP A 342 -8.38 -15.63 -10.60
C ASP A 342 -7.58 -14.79 -9.61
N PHE A 343 -7.54 -15.18 -8.34
CA PHE A 343 -7.01 -14.34 -7.26
C PHE A 343 -5.58 -13.86 -7.51
N LYS A 344 -4.69 -14.78 -7.85
CA LYS A 344 -3.28 -14.47 -8.06
C LYS A 344 -3.07 -13.57 -9.29
N SER A 345 -3.64 -13.96 -10.43
CA SER A 345 -3.47 -13.22 -11.67
C SER A 345 -4.11 -11.84 -11.66
N PHE A 346 -5.23 -11.69 -10.97
CA PHE A 346 -5.94 -10.42 -10.90
C PHE A 346 -5.06 -9.29 -10.38
N PHE A 347 -4.42 -9.50 -9.23
CA PHE A 347 -3.58 -8.48 -8.62
C PHE A 347 -2.19 -8.40 -9.24
N GLU A 348 -1.55 -9.51 -9.57
CA GLU A 348 -0.21 -9.52 -10.19
C GLU A 348 -0.20 -8.88 -11.57
N GLU A 349 -1.26 -9.06 -12.35
CA GLU A 349 -1.41 -8.50 -13.69
C GLU A 349 -2.13 -7.13 -13.70
N ASN A 350 -2.39 -6.57 -12.54
CA ASN A 350 -3.02 -5.25 -12.38
C ASN A 350 -4.35 -5.13 -13.13
N LYS A 351 -5.19 -6.15 -13.01
CA LYS A 351 -6.51 -6.20 -13.66
C LYS A 351 -7.51 -5.29 -12.97
N LEU A 352 -8.51 -4.86 -13.72
CA LEU A 352 -9.68 -4.15 -13.21
C LEU A 352 -10.90 -5.08 -13.17
N PRO A 353 -11.91 -4.79 -12.31
CA PRO A 353 -13.15 -5.55 -12.32
C PRO A 353 -13.81 -5.50 -13.69
N ASP A 354 -14.21 -6.65 -14.19
CA ASP A 354 -14.85 -6.80 -15.51
C ASP A 354 -16.38 -6.89 -15.45
N ASN A 355 -16.96 -6.96 -14.26
CA ASN A 355 -18.40 -7.17 -14.03
C ASN A 355 -18.94 -8.46 -14.68
N ILE A 356 -18.07 -9.42 -14.86
CA ILE A 356 -18.38 -10.80 -15.31
C ILE A 356 -17.83 -11.79 -14.29
N THR A 357 -16.52 -11.77 -14.05
CA THR A 357 -15.81 -12.66 -13.12
C THR A 357 -15.36 -11.93 -11.85
N SER A 358 -15.50 -10.62 -11.82
CA SER A 358 -15.08 -9.78 -10.71
C SER A 358 -15.97 -8.54 -10.59
N TYR A 359 -16.31 -8.20 -9.35
CA TYR A 359 -17.23 -7.09 -9.02
C TYR A 359 -16.73 -6.35 -7.80
N THR A 360 -16.91 -5.03 -7.76
CA THR A 360 -16.67 -4.23 -6.56
C THR A 360 -17.94 -3.59 -6.07
N VAL A 361 -18.06 -3.46 -4.75
CA VAL A 361 -19.13 -2.68 -4.11
C VAL A 361 -18.55 -1.92 -2.93
N LYS A 362 -19.25 -0.84 -2.58
CA LYS A 362 -18.96 -0.05 -1.39
C LYS A 362 -19.75 -0.60 -0.19
N HIS A 363 -19.18 -0.39 1.00
CA HIS A 363 -19.90 -0.64 2.23
C HIS A 363 -21.07 0.32 2.38
N ASN A 364 -22.26 -0.23 2.58
CA ASN A 364 -23.43 0.56 2.93
C ASN A 364 -23.53 0.66 4.45
N ASN A 365 -23.00 1.73 5.00
CA ASN A 365 -22.89 1.92 6.45
C ASN A 365 -24.07 2.69 7.07
N VAL A 366 -24.90 3.34 6.27
CA VAL A 366 -25.93 4.26 6.79
C VAL A 366 -27.20 3.50 7.18
N ALA A 367 -27.65 2.58 6.33
CA ALA A 367 -28.96 1.95 6.52
C ALA A 367 -28.88 0.45 6.87
N THR A 368 -27.97 -0.29 6.28
CA THR A 368 -28.02 -1.76 6.30
C THR A 368 -26.76 -2.44 6.81
N ASN A 369 -25.63 -1.74 6.90
CA ASN A 369 -24.33 -2.29 7.27
C ASN A 369 -23.97 -3.53 6.43
N GLN A 370 -24.03 -3.40 5.11
CA GLN A 370 -23.93 -4.52 4.17
C GLN A 370 -23.01 -4.23 3.01
N TYR A 371 -22.53 -5.32 2.41
CA TYR A 371 -21.93 -5.34 1.07
C TYR A 371 -22.87 -6.11 0.17
N THR A 372 -23.51 -5.41 -0.78
CA THR A 372 -24.55 -6.00 -1.63
C THR A 372 -24.13 -6.00 -3.09
N PHE A 373 -24.06 -7.20 -3.67
CA PHE A 373 -23.83 -7.42 -5.10
C PHE A 373 -25.19 -7.65 -5.75
N ASN A 374 -25.74 -6.64 -6.38
CA ASN A 374 -27.13 -6.66 -6.88
C ASN A 374 -27.35 -7.60 -8.04
N ASN A 375 -26.33 -7.81 -8.87
CA ASN A 375 -26.47 -8.72 -10.00
C ASN A 375 -25.12 -9.31 -10.43
N ILE A 376 -24.88 -10.54 -10.04
CA ILE A 376 -23.74 -11.35 -10.48
C ILE A 376 -24.16 -12.49 -11.43
N ALA A 377 -25.26 -12.32 -12.16
CA ALA A 377 -25.79 -13.34 -13.08
C ALA A 377 -24.77 -13.76 -14.13
N ARG A 378 -23.98 -12.81 -14.64
CA ARG A 378 -22.93 -13.11 -15.63
C ARG A 378 -21.84 -14.01 -15.08
N LEU A 379 -21.47 -13.85 -13.81
CA LEU A 379 -20.52 -14.73 -13.13
C LEU A 379 -21.06 -16.15 -13.08
N VAL A 380 -22.28 -16.31 -12.60
CA VAL A 380 -22.94 -17.63 -12.48
C VAL A 380 -23.02 -18.32 -13.85
N THR A 381 -23.52 -17.62 -14.84
CA THR A 381 -23.68 -18.15 -16.20
C THR A 381 -22.32 -18.54 -16.81
N THR A 382 -21.32 -17.68 -16.69
CA THR A 382 -19.97 -17.92 -17.21
C THR A 382 -19.33 -19.14 -16.56
N CYS A 383 -19.48 -19.30 -15.25
CA CYS A 383 -18.91 -20.42 -14.51
C CYS A 383 -19.64 -21.74 -14.82
N ILE A 384 -20.94 -21.71 -15.00
CA ILE A 384 -21.70 -22.91 -15.42
C ILE A 384 -21.26 -23.32 -16.83
N GLN A 385 -21.25 -22.42 -17.77
CA GLN A 385 -20.92 -22.71 -19.18
C GLN A 385 -19.45 -23.09 -19.39
N GLY A 386 -18.55 -22.51 -18.63
CA GLY A 386 -17.10 -22.72 -18.79
C GLY A 386 -16.52 -23.89 -18.02
N LYS A 387 -17.31 -24.55 -17.16
CA LYS A 387 -16.80 -25.56 -16.24
C LYS A 387 -16.14 -26.75 -16.96
N ASP A 388 -16.80 -27.34 -17.94
CA ASP A 388 -16.32 -28.56 -18.60
C ASP A 388 -15.01 -28.33 -19.37
N ALA A 389 -14.91 -27.22 -20.09
CA ALA A 389 -13.68 -26.86 -20.82
C ALA A 389 -12.52 -26.58 -19.87
N ALA A 390 -12.79 -25.85 -18.77
CA ALA A 390 -11.78 -25.54 -17.77
C ALA A 390 -11.32 -26.80 -17.02
N MET A 391 -12.23 -27.71 -16.71
CA MET A 391 -11.92 -28.98 -16.06
C MET A 391 -11.01 -29.84 -16.93
N LYS A 392 -11.33 -29.95 -18.22
CA LYS A 392 -10.53 -30.70 -19.17
C LYS A 392 -9.10 -30.22 -19.25
N LYS A 393 -8.93 -28.89 -19.35
CA LYS A 393 -7.62 -28.25 -19.39
C LYS A 393 -6.85 -28.46 -18.09
N ALA A 394 -7.49 -28.28 -16.95
CA ALA A 394 -6.87 -28.45 -15.64
C ALA A 394 -6.44 -29.89 -15.39
N LYS A 395 -7.24 -30.85 -15.84
CA LYS A 395 -6.96 -32.29 -15.73
C LYS A 395 -5.73 -32.68 -16.58
N GLU A 396 -5.60 -32.14 -17.79
CA GLU A 396 -4.45 -32.35 -18.64
C GLU A 396 -3.16 -31.78 -18.05
N GLU A 397 -3.24 -30.58 -17.45
CA GLU A 397 -2.11 -29.93 -16.82
C GLU A 397 -1.66 -30.59 -15.51
N ALA A 398 -2.59 -31.12 -14.74
CA ALA A 398 -2.30 -31.74 -13.44
C ALA A 398 -1.71 -33.14 -13.54
N GLY A 399 -2.03 -33.88 -14.61
CA GLY A 399 -1.58 -35.27 -14.78
C GLY A 399 -1.94 -36.14 -13.59
N ASP A 400 -0.94 -36.80 -12.96
CA ASP A 400 -1.14 -37.68 -11.82
C ASP A 400 -1.60 -36.99 -10.53
N LYS A 401 -1.49 -35.67 -10.48
CA LYS A 401 -1.90 -34.85 -9.32
C LYS A 401 -3.36 -34.44 -9.38
N TRP A 402 -4.10 -34.88 -10.38
CA TRP A 402 -5.49 -34.48 -10.56
C TRP A 402 -6.35 -34.92 -9.38
N ASN A 403 -7.10 -33.97 -8.82
CA ASN A 403 -8.12 -34.20 -7.79
C ASN A 403 -9.38 -33.43 -8.20
N GLN A 404 -10.37 -34.14 -8.71
CA GLN A 404 -11.58 -33.53 -9.25
C GLN A 404 -12.40 -32.80 -8.18
N GLU A 405 -12.55 -33.39 -7.01
CA GLU A 405 -13.35 -32.83 -5.91
C GLU A 405 -12.76 -31.48 -5.45
N GLU A 406 -11.44 -31.41 -5.27
CA GLU A 406 -10.72 -30.19 -4.91
C GLU A 406 -10.84 -29.14 -6.01
N TRP A 407 -10.66 -29.54 -7.27
CA TRP A 407 -10.79 -28.64 -8.40
C TRP A 407 -12.20 -28.04 -8.52
N GLU A 408 -13.24 -28.87 -8.37
CA GLU A 408 -14.64 -28.41 -8.43
C GLU A 408 -14.96 -27.44 -7.29
N LYS A 409 -14.44 -27.68 -6.10
CA LYS A 409 -14.59 -26.79 -4.96
C LYS A 409 -13.93 -25.42 -5.25
N ASP A 410 -12.70 -25.42 -5.75
CA ASP A 410 -12.01 -24.20 -6.12
C ASP A 410 -12.73 -23.44 -7.23
N TRP A 411 -13.29 -24.16 -8.20
CA TRP A 411 -14.03 -23.55 -9.31
C TRP A 411 -15.27 -22.79 -8.85
N ARG A 412 -16.00 -23.30 -7.87
CA ARG A 412 -17.22 -22.65 -7.37
C ARG A 412 -16.97 -21.65 -6.23
N THR A 413 -15.71 -21.50 -5.82
CA THR A 413 -15.35 -20.60 -4.71
C THR A 413 -15.07 -19.19 -5.22
N VAL A 414 -15.65 -18.21 -4.53
CA VAL A 414 -15.34 -16.79 -4.68
C VAL A 414 -14.81 -16.24 -3.36
N TYR A 415 -13.97 -15.23 -3.46
CA TYR A 415 -13.43 -14.48 -2.31
C TYR A 415 -14.07 -13.11 -2.21
N LEU A 416 -14.35 -12.70 -0.99
CA LEU A 416 -14.64 -11.30 -0.64
C LEU A 416 -13.40 -10.69 -0.02
N ILE A 417 -12.84 -9.68 -0.69
CA ILE A 417 -11.52 -9.14 -0.40
C ILE A 417 -11.62 -7.63 -0.17
N PRO A 418 -11.11 -7.11 0.96
CA PRO A 418 -10.95 -5.67 1.13
C PRO A 418 -9.99 -5.09 0.09
N VAL A 419 -10.40 -4.04 -0.59
CA VAL A 419 -9.62 -3.42 -1.65
C VAL A 419 -9.59 -1.91 -1.52
N SER A 420 -8.53 -1.32 -2.09
CA SER A 420 -8.35 0.11 -2.29
C SER A 420 -8.45 0.40 -3.78
N ILE A 421 -9.24 1.41 -4.13
CA ILE A 421 -9.53 1.75 -5.53
C ILE A 421 -8.95 3.12 -5.85
N THR A 422 -8.24 3.21 -6.96
CA THR A 422 -7.72 4.47 -7.49
C THR A 422 -8.58 4.92 -8.67
N TYR A 423 -8.99 6.18 -8.66
CA TYR A 423 -9.75 6.80 -9.73
C TYR A 423 -8.94 7.90 -10.40
N ASP A 424 -9.10 8.04 -11.71
CA ASP A 424 -8.62 9.19 -12.44
C ASP A 424 -9.77 10.20 -12.54
N THR A 425 -9.53 11.39 -12.00
CA THR A 425 -10.47 12.52 -12.10
C THR A 425 -9.89 13.54 -13.05
N THR A 426 -10.40 13.57 -14.29
CA THR A 426 -10.08 14.67 -15.19
C THR A 426 -10.88 15.91 -14.78
N SER A 427 -10.22 17.07 -14.75
CA SER A 427 -10.78 18.34 -14.29
C SER A 427 -12.00 18.82 -15.08
N SER A 428 -12.32 18.22 -16.21
CA SER A 428 -13.42 18.56 -17.11
C SER A 428 -14.60 17.57 -17.05
N SER A 429 -14.49 16.48 -16.28
CA SER A 429 -15.49 15.41 -16.21
C SER A 429 -16.05 15.28 -14.80
N THR A 430 -17.37 15.16 -14.70
CA THR A 430 -18.06 14.79 -13.46
C THR A 430 -18.00 13.29 -13.17
N SER A 431 -17.49 12.48 -14.12
CA SER A 431 -17.29 11.05 -13.96
C SER A 431 -15.83 10.71 -13.66
N SER A 432 -15.62 9.86 -12.67
CA SER A 432 -14.31 9.29 -12.35
C SER A 432 -14.17 7.90 -12.96
N THR A 433 -13.02 7.62 -13.54
CA THR A 433 -12.69 6.31 -14.12
C THR A 433 -11.77 5.55 -13.17
N MET A 434 -12.12 4.31 -12.85
CA MET A 434 -11.26 3.43 -12.07
C MET A 434 -9.98 3.12 -12.86
N THR A 435 -8.82 3.43 -12.31
CA THR A 435 -7.52 3.20 -12.93
C THR A 435 -6.72 2.10 -12.27
N GLY A 436 -7.05 1.73 -11.04
CA GLY A 436 -6.35 0.67 -10.32
C GLY A 436 -7.16 0.15 -9.15
N ILE A 437 -6.90 -1.10 -8.81
CA ILE A 437 -7.45 -1.76 -7.65
C ILE A 437 -6.36 -2.60 -7.00
N GLN A 438 -6.18 -2.45 -5.69
CA GLN A 438 -5.16 -3.16 -4.91
C GLN A 438 -5.80 -3.75 -3.66
N ASN A 439 -5.15 -4.77 -3.09
CA ASN A 439 -5.49 -5.17 -1.73
C ASN A 439 -5.42 -3.96 -0.81
N ASP A 440 -6.39 -3.83 0.09
CA ASP A 440 -6.40 -2.73 1.06
C ASP A 440 -5.30 -2.95 2.10
N LEU A 441 -4.42 -1.97 2.25
CA LEU A 441 -3.33 -1.98 3.22
C LEU A 441 -3.64 -1.14 4.46
N GLN A 442 -4.80 -0.51 4.51
CA GLN A 442 -5.26 0.21 5.70
C GLN A 442 -5.94 -0.75 6.67
N PRO A 443 -5.79 -0.52 7.99
CA PRO A 443 -6.46 -1.36 8.99
C PRO A 443 -7.99 -1.28 8.87
N GLY A 444 -8.61 -2.45 8.82
CA GLY A 444 -10.05 -2.54 8.76
C GLY A 444 -10.53 -3.98 8.96
N TYR A 445 -11.76 -4.14 9.43
CA TYR A 445 -12.38 -5.45 9.50
C TYR A 445 -13.91 -5.38 9.48
N ALA A 446 -14.52 -6.48 9.09
CA ALA A 446 -15.93 -6.73 9.28
C ALA A 446 -16.15 -8.16 9.81
N MET A 447 -17.11 -8.32 10.69
CA MET A 447 -17.59 -9.63 11.14
C MET A 447 -18.90 -9.92 10.40
N LEU A 448 -18.89 -10.92 9.54
CA LEU A 448 -19.97 -11.16 8.60
C LEU A 448 -20.88 -12.29 9.02
N LYS A 449 -22.15 -12.15 8.73
CA LYS A 449 -23.13 -13.23 8.80
C LYS A 449 -22.67 -14.39 7.91
N GLY A 450 -22.81 -15.59 8.39
CA GLY A 450 -22.38 -16.80 7.69
C GLY A 450 -21.56 -17.71 8.59
N GLY A 451 -20.64 -18.43 7.99
CA GLY A 451 -19.81 -19.42 8.66
C GLY A 451 -20.32 -20.84 8.47
N PRO A 452 -19.47 -21.86 8.68
CA PRO A 452 -19.83 -23.27 8.46
C PRO A 452 -21.03 -23.76 9.28
N LYS A 453 -21.22 -23.22 10.47
CA LYS A 453 -22.35 -23.53 11.38
C LYS A 453 -23.26 -22.34 11.61
N GLY A 454 -23.01 -21.22 10.97
CA GLY A 454 -23.83 -20.02 11.05
C GLY A 454 -24.97 -20.08 10.05
N GLU A 455 -25.71 -18.97 9.99
CA GLU A 455 -26.80 -18.84 9.04
C GLU A 455 -26.25 -18.68 7.61
N ALA A 456 -26.61 -19.61 6.71
CA ALA A 456 -26.21 -19.54 5.32
C ALA A 456 -26.73 -18.26 4.66
N LEU A 457 -25.93 -17.69 3.75
CA LEU A 457 -26.38 -16.59 2.91
C LEU A 457 -27.37 -17.13 1.88
N LYS A 458 -28.24 -16.23 1.40
CA LYS A 458 -29.21 -16.56 0.37
C LYS A 458 -28.80 -15.91 -0.94
N LEU A 459 -28.54 -16.74 -1.95
CA LEU A 459 -28.36 -16.28 -3.31
C LEU A 459 -29.74 -16.12 -3.94
N GLU A 460 -30.15 -14.89 -4.17
CA GLU A 460 -31.48 -14.57 -4.72
C GLU A 460 -31.37 -14.54 -6.25
N VAL A 461 -32.06 -15.50 -6.91
CA VAL A 461 -32.04 -15.65 -8.36
C VAL A 461 -33.38 -15.26 -8.97
N THR A 462 -33.35 -14.26 -9.83
CA THR A 462 -34.48 -13.85 -10.65
C THR A 462 -34.29 -14.39 -12.06
N TYR A 463 -35.28 -15.11 -12.56
CA TYR A 463 -35.18 -15.81 -13.83
C TYR A 463 -36.46 -15.75 -14.66
N THR A 464 -36.34 -15.98 -15.94
CA THR A 464 -37.46 -16.09 -16.87
C THR A 464 -37.54 -17.48 -17.42
N THR A 465 -38.72 -18.07 -17.29
CA THR A 465 -39.06 -19.37 -17.87
C THR A 465 -39.79 -19.14 -19.18
N PHE A 466 -39.36 -19.84 -20.23
CA PHE A 466 -40.06 -19.83 -21.52
C PHE A 466 -40.97 -21.08 -21.56
N ASN A 467 -42.26 -20.86 -21.58
CA ASN A 467 -43.20 -21.94 -21.81
C ASN A 467 -42.96 -22.55 -23.21
N LYS A 468 -42.69 -23.85 -23.27
CA LYS A 468 -42.66 -24.57 -24.53
C LYS A 468 -44.02 -24.72 -25.11
#